data_fa108fb00dc695fc801acd528822af92
#
_entry.id   fa108fb00dc695fc801acd528822af92
#
_cell.length_a   1.000
_cell.length_b   1.000
_cell.length_c   1.000
_cell.angle_alpha   90.00
_cell.angle_beta   90.00
_cell.angle_gamma   90.00
#
_symmetry.space_group_name_H-M   'P 1'
#
loop_
_entity.id
_entity.type
_entity.pdbx_description
1 polymer ?
#
loop_
_entity_poly.entity_id
_entity_poly.type
_entity_poly.pdbx_seq_one_letter_code
_entity_poly.pdbx_strand_id
1 'polypeptide(L)'
;VKKWLLFIIAISLVLIAPAVGKRHEVEWNNRTYEIIMPYDEIEAWLQQDSEHVWKKLKEAGLTTVSVEAETLESLEKSGHVLLLNMDEWKHTLVLLNERVDQMPSRGLVVYPLNDAFPVASSLRDTFGDDVREVEINQKTYYVIEGNAKKIERVPLGYDEAKVAHVIERGFMVVLRIPDARDMNEGSVRVLQQVESLKNEHMSKLLPTGEQVAGYPSDVEKWGERWKRAGYALLSTEFYEAKGLTTLAKAMDVHVVRLHSLNLEQRKPNEAVDVAIRAIKERNIRALFIRPYTSEEIAQNIEKTVSVMKQIVQHMPSHYTLGKSEPFAPVERSSMATIGLIVGTTAFLFLAIRSLVSPLWAFVAAGGAFALSVAGAFLAIDLAWKALALLVAIVTPVYAAKPSSVQEGWRGTMMAYSRAIVISFAGISWIVTMLYGNEYIAYVGEGFRGVKLVYVVPIVAMVALVLPSIVQEPILPFMKRLWKHPITVGHVVLSLIIFALLAYYVLRSGNTGTASAFELAARQKLEEWLYVRPRTKEFLLGFPAYVLALAVINRQKKLGAVLLVVGTIGWLSMINTFTHLHIPLFISFIRTMYSLGLGFVFGVVLIYAYRSVWKWKKVIR
;
A
#
# COMPACT_ATOMS: atom_id res chain seq x y z
N VAL A 1 -0.68 -7.63 42.83
CA VAL A 1 -0.65 -8.14 41.44
C VAL A 1 -0.84 -7.01 40.42
N LYS A 2 -1.95 -6.20 40.44
CA LYS A 2 -2.21 -5.16 39.45
C LYS A 2 -1.09 -4.11 39.36
N LYS A 3 -0.55 -3.62 40.50
CA LYS A 3 0.55 -2.62 40.49
C LYS A 3 1.82 -3.18 39.84
N TRP A 4 2.16 -4.43 40.11
CA TRP A 4 3.32 -5.12 39.53
C TRP A 4 3.16 -5.32 38.02
N LEU A 5 1.98 -5.71 37.56
CA LEU A 5 1.70 -5.83 36.12
C LEU A 5 1.81 -4.48 35.39
N LEU A 6 1.31 -3.40 35.98
CA LEU A 6 1.46 -2.06 35.41
C LEU A 6 2.93 -1.61 35.37
N PHE A 7 3.72 -1.97 36.38
CA PHE A 7 5.17 -1.71 36.40
C PHE A 7 5.89 -2.48 35.29
N ILE A 8 5.56 -3.77 35.12
CA ILE A 8 6.08 -4.61 34.03
C ILE A 8 5.73 -4.01 32.67
N ILE A 9 4.49 -3.57 32.47
CA ILE A 9 4.04 -2.91 31.25
C ILE A 9 4.86 -1.63 30.99
N ALA A 10 5.08 -0.81 32.02
CA ALA A 10 5.88 0.41 31.88
C ALA A 10 7.33 0.10 31.48
N ILE A 11 7.98 -0.87 32.11
CA ILE A 11 9.33 -1.33 31.72
C ILE A 11 9.33 -1.83 30.27
N SER A 12 8.35 -2.63 29.87
CA SER A 12 8.22 -3.13 28.51
C SER A 12 8.17 -1.97 27.48
N LEU A 13 7.38 -0.93 27.76
CA LEU A 13 7.28 0.24 26.89
C LEU A 13 8.61 0.99 26.78
N VAL A 14 9.38 1.07 27.86
CA VAL A 14 10.75 1.65 27.81
C VAL A 14 11.69 0.79 26.97
N LEU A 15 11.62 -0.54 27.07
CA LEU A 15 12.47 -1.46 26.31
C LEU A 15 12.18 -1.43 24.79
N ILE A 16 10.93 -1.19 24.39
CA ILE A 16 10.57 -1.11 22.97
C ILE A 16 10.69 0.31 22.38
N ALA A 17 10.77 1.35 23.20
CA ALA A 17 10.84 2.74 22.73
C ALA A 17 11.97 3.01 21.72
N PRO A 18 13.20 2.46 21.90
CA PRO A 18 14.26 2.64 20.89
C PRO A 18 13.90 2.06 19.51
N ALA A 19 13.17 0.93 19.46
CA ALA A 19 12.74 0.34 18.19
C ALA A 19 11.73 1.25 17.47
N VAL A 20 10.74 1.79 18.19
CA VAL A 20 9.77 2.75 17.64
C VAL A 20 10.49 4.02 17.16
N GLY A 21 11.46 4.53 17.96
CA GLY A 21 12.29 5.68 17.58
C GLY A 21 13.14 5.43 16.33
N LYS A 22 13.79 4.25 16.23
CA LYS A 22 14.61 3.87 15.06
C LYS A 22 13.78 3.81 13.79
N ARG A 23 12.58 3.24 13.86
CA ARG A 23 11.66 3.24 12.72
C ARG A 23 11.31 4.66 12.28
N HIS A 24 10.96 5.53 13.23
CA HIS A 24 10.68 6.93 12.92
C HIS A 24 11.89 7.62 12.28
N GLU A 25 13.09 7.41 12.82
CA GLU A 25 14.35 7.95 12.28
C GLU A 25 14.58 7.52 10.83
N VAL A 26 14.43 6.23 10.53
CA VAL A 26 14.61 5.68 9.17
C VAL A 26 13.59 6.29 8.19
N GLU A 27 12.33 6.40 8.59
CA GLU A 27 11.29 7.05 7.77
C GLU A 27 11.54 8.56 7.61
N TRP A 28 12.06 9.21 8.66
CA TRP A 28 12.32 10.65 8.66
C TRP A 28 13.53 11.03 7.83
N ASN A 29 14.56 10.23 7.78
CA ASN A 29 15.79 10.49 7.06
C ASN A 29 15.68 10.15 5.55
N ASN A 30 14.78 9.27 5.16
CA ASN A 30 14.53 8.94 3.76
C ASN A 30 13.47 9.88 3.16
N ARG A 31 13.90 11.01 2.60
CA ARG A 31 13.02 12.07 2.07
C ARG A 31 13.30 12.45 0.62
N THR A 32 14.26 11.82 -0.01
CA THR A 32 14.51 12.02 -1.42
C THR A 32 13.48 11.25 -2.24
N TYR A 33 12.85 11.94 -3.18
CA TYR A 33 11.94 11.32 -4.14
C TYR A 33 12.39 11.58 -5.57
N GLU A 34 12.00 10.71 -6.47
CA GLU A 34 12.30 10.83 -7.89
C GLU A 34 11.03 10.86 -8.72
N ILE A 35 11.12 11.50 -9.88
CA ILE A 35 10.09 11.49 -10.92
C ILE A 35 10.64 10.66 -12.08
N ILE A 36 9.89 9.63 -12.45
CA ILE A 36 10.24 8.67 -13.51
C ILE A 36 9.24 8.84 -14.64
N MET A 37 9.70 8.86 -15.91
CA MET A 37 8.85 8.77 -17.09
C MET A 37 9.30 7.61 -17.98
N PRO A 38 8.35 6.92 -18.65
CA PRO A 38 8.68 5.88 -19.63
C PRO A 38 9.20 6.50 -20.92
N TYR A 39 10.31 5.96 -21.43
CA TYR A 39 10.94 6.45 -22.68
C TYR A 39 10.01 6.31 -23.89
N ASP A 40 9.35 5.17 -23.99
CA ASP A 40 8.42 4.84 -25.08
C ASP A 40 7.24 5.82 -25.20
N GLU A 41 6.77 6.38 -24.09
CA GLU A 41 5.67 7.36 -24.10
C GLU A 41 6.13 8.79 -24.45
N ILE A 42 7.43 9.09 -24.41
CA ILE A 42 8.00 10.39 -24.79
C ILE A 42 8.83 10.32 -26.08
N GLU A 43 9.05 9.16 -26.66
CA GLU A 43 9.88 8.95 -27.85
C GLU A 43 9.42 9.80 -29.02
N ALA A 44 8.12 9.87 -29.29
CA ALA A 44 7.56 10.71 -30.33
C ALA A 44 7.82 12.22 -30.10
N TRP A 45 7.91 12.67 -28.86
CA TRP A 45 8.27 14.04 -28.53
C TRP A 45 9.74 14.33 -28.83
N LEU A 46 10.60 13.35 -28.54
CA LEU A 46 12.05 13.45 -28.77
C LEU A 46 12.41 13.45 -30.25
N GLN A 47 11.61 12.79 -31.10
CA GLN A 47 11.79 12.80 -32.54
C GLN A 47 11.53 14.17 -33.17
N GLN A 48 10.68 15.02 -32.60
CA GLN A 48 10.38 16.35 -33.09
C GLN A 48 11.47 17.39 -32.70
N ASP A 49 11.83 17.46 -31.41
CA ASP A 49 12.83 18.39 -30.89
C ASP A 49 13.44 17.83 -29.59
N SER A 50 14.39 16.91 -29.74
CA SER A 50 14.99 16.20 -28.63
C SER A 50 15.59 17.15 -27.57
N GLU A 51 16.35 18.15 -27.99
CA GLU A 51 17.10 19.00 -27.06
C GLU A 51 16.19 19.89 -26.22
N HIS A 52 15.18 20.48 -26.84
CA HIS A 52 14.22 21.32 -26.16
C HIS A 52 13.31 20.53 -25.20
N VAL A 53 12.88 19.33 -25.62
CA VAL A 53 12.07 18.44 -24.78
C VAL A 53 12.84 18.00 -23.54
N TRP A 54 14.07 17.51 -23.68
CA TRP A 54 14.89 17.11 -22.53
C TRP A 54 15.11 18.24 -21.54
N LYS A 55 15.39 19.45 -22.05
CA LYS A 55 15.55 20.64 -21.21
C LYS A 55 14.27 20.95 -20.44
N LYS A 56 13.12 20.98 -21.09
CA LYS A 56 11.81 21.23 -20.44
C LYS A 56 11.49 20.19 -19.38
N LEU A 57 11.71 18.91 -19.66
CA LEU A 57 11.45 17.83 -18.71
C LEU A 57 12.38 17.91 -17.50
N LYS A 58 13.66 18.22 -17.69
CA LYS A 58 14.62 18.42 -16.61
C LYS A 58 14.23 19.59 -15.73
N GLU A 59 13.88 20.73 -16.31
CA GLU A 59 13.39 21.91 -15.59
C GLU A 59 12.05 21.66 -14.85
N ALA A 60 11.25 20.72 -15.33
CA ALA A 60 10.02 20.28 -14.69
C ALA A 60 10.23 19.29 -13.54
N GLY A 61 11.47 18.81 -13.36
CA GLY A 61 11.82 17.91 -12.27
C GLY A 61 11.93 16.44 -12.66
N LEU A 62 11.99 16.10 -13.95
CA LEU A 62 12.32 14.72 -14.36
C LEU A 62 13.73 14.37 -13.86
N THR A 63 13.87 13.25 -13.17
CA THR A 63 15.15 12.76 -12.65
C THR A 63 15.58 11.46 -13.29
N THR A 64 14.62 10.67 -13.73
CA THR A 64 14.83 9.28 -14.12
C THR A 64 13.95 8.94 -15.33
N VAL A 65 14.49 8.14 -16.23
CA VAL A 65 13.75 7.59 -17.38
C VAL A 65 13.72 6.08 -17.27
N SER A 66 12.57 5.47 -17.49
CA SER A 66 12.47 4.01 -17.55
C SER A 66 12.58 3.54 -19.00
N VAL A 67 13.36 2.50 -19.22
CA VAL A 67 13.60 1.88 -20.53
C VAL A 67 13.12 0.44 -20.48
N GLU A 68 12.31 0.05 -21.46
CA GLU A 68 11.86 -1.34 -21.65
C GLU A 68 12.82 -2.10 -22.57
N ALA A 69 12.83 -3.43 -22.44
CA ALA A 69 13.43 -4.27 -23.46
C ALA A 69 12.60 -4.17 -24.76
N GLU A 70 13.27 -4.02 -25.89
CA GLU A 70 12.63 -3.95 -27.18
C GLU A 70 11.94 -5.26 -27.51
N THR A 71 10.80 -5.14 -28.17
CA THR A 71 10.01 -6.23 -28.74
C THR A 71 9.75 -5.92 -30.21
N LEU A 72 9.30 -6.89 -30.98
CA LEU A 72 8.92 -6.60 -32.37
C LEU A 72 7.77 -5.59 -32.43
N GLU A 73 6.81 -5.67 -31.49
CA GLU A 73 5.72 -4.69 -31.39
C GLU A 73 6.23 -3.26 -31.13
N SER A 74 7.23 -3.09 -30.25
CA SER A 74 7.82 -1.77 -29.98
C SER A 74 8.63 -1.24 -31.15
N LEU A 75 9.42 -2.12 -31.79
CA LEU A 75 10.23 -1.75 -32.97
C LEU A 75 9.38 -1.39 -34.20
N GLU A 76 8.22 -2.01 -34.37
CA GLU A 76 7.26 -1.61 -35.41
C GLU A 76 6.67 -0.23 -35.12
N LYS A 77 6.21 0.01 -33.90
CA LYS A 77 5.67 1.31 -33.47
C LYS A 77 6.67 2.46 -33.62
N SER A 78 7.95 2.20 -33.38
CA SER A 78 9.02 3.19 -33.57
C SER A 78 9.53 3.28 -35.03
N GLY A 79 9.01 2.46 -35.96
CA GLY A 79 9.38 2.48 -37.35
C GLY A 79 10.73 1.86 -37.67
N HIS A 80 11.24 0.96 -36.83
CA HIS A 80 12.50 0.25 -37.06
C HIS A 80 12.32 -1.04 -37.86
N VAL A 81 11.16 -1.67 -37.79
CA VAL A 81 10.82 -2.87 -38.54
C VAL A 81 9.44 -2.74 -39.18
N LEU A 82 9.20 -3.53 -40.22
CA LEU A 82 7.89 -3.82 -40.79
C LEU A 82 7.53 -5.26 -40.43
N LEU A 83 6.36 -5.46 -39.86
CA LEU A 83 5.83 -6.77 -39.54
C LEU A 83 4.74 -7.17 -40.54
N LEU A 84 4.83 -8.41 -41.02
CA LEU A 84 3.83 -8.98 -41.91
C LEU A 84 3.36 -10.31 -41.34
N ASN A 85 2.05 -10.54 -41.28
CA ASN A 85 1.55 -11.86 -40.96
C ASN A 85 1.71 -12.82 -42.18
N MET A 86 1.54 -14.13 -41.98
CA MET A 86 1.78 -15.11 -43.02
C MET A 86 0.87 -14.95 -44.26
N ASP A 87 -0.34 -14.43 -44.12
CA ASP A 87 -1.25 -14.24 -45.24
C ASP A 87 -0.83 -13.00 -46.05
N GLU A 88 -0.49 -11.91 -45.38
CA GLU A 88 0.08 -10.71 -46.03
C GLU A 88 1.40 -11.05 -46.73
N TRP A 89 2.24 -11.87 -46.10
CA TRP A 89 3.49 -12.31 -46.69
C TRP A 89 3.27 -13.14 -47.94
N LYS A 90 2.36 -14.13 -47.93
CA LYS A 90 2.01 -14.92 -49.11
C LYS A 90 1.50 -14.06 -50.25
N HIS A 91 0.64 -13.09 -49.98
CA HIS A 91 0.19 -12.12 -50.99
C HIS A 91 1.37 -11.31 -51.54
N THR A 92 2.29 -10.89 -50.70
CA THR A 92 3.50 -10.17 -51.12
C THR A 92 4.39 -11.02 -52.03
N LEU A 93 4.59 -12.31 -51.70
CA LEU A 93 5.35 -13.23 -52.53
C LEU A 93 4.72 -13.42 -53.92
N VAL A 94 3.39 -13.58 -53.98
CA VAL A 94 2.65 -13.67 -55.26
C VAL A 94 2.85 -12.42 -56.09
N LEU A 95 2.79 -11.22 -55.49
CA LEU A 95 3.02 -9.94 -56.18
C LEU A 95 4.47 -9.81 -56.69
N LEU A 96 5.43 -10.41 -55.99
CA LEU A 96 6.84 -10.41 -56.37
C LEU A 96 7.22 -11.54 -57.30
N ASN A 97 6.24 -12.38 -57.71
CA ASN A 97 6.41 -13.58 -58.56
C ASN A 97 7.36 -14.63 -57.95
N GLU A 98 7.34 -14.77 -56.62
CA GLU A 98 8.15 -15.71 -55.84
C GLU A 98 7.35 -16.95 -55.41
N ARG A 99 8.07 -18.05 -55.08
CA ARG A 99 7.43 -19.30 -54.69
C ARG A 99 6.89 -19.27 -53.24
N VAL A 100 5.64 -19.71 -53.08
CA VAL A 100 4.92 -19.75 -51.79
C VAL A 100 5.03 -21.14 -51.11
N ASP A 101 5.46 -22.19 -51.85
CA ASP A 101 5.29 -23.60 -51.47
C ASP A 101 6.10 -24.08 -50.23
N GLN A 102 7.03 -23.30 -49.71
CA GLN A 102 7.91 -23.65 -48.58
C GLN A 102 7.69 -22.83 -47.32
N MET A 103 6.60 -22.07 -47.24
CA MET A 103 6.35 -21.17 -46.12
C MET A 103 5.54 -21.86 -45.03
N PRO A 104 5.84 -21.58 -43.75
CA PRO A 104 5.06 -22.09 -42.65
C PRO A 104 3.59 -21.65 -42.73
N SER A 105 2.70 -22.44 -42.13
CA SER A 105 1.27 -22.12 -42.09
C SER A 105 0.95 -20.95 -41.15
N ARG A 106 1.76 -20.72 -40.14
CA ARG A 106 1.62 -19.64 -39.13
C ARG A 106 2.98 -19.08 -38.80
N GLY A 107 3.05 -17.78 -38.58
CA GLY A 107 4.28 -17.09 -38.20
C GLY A 107 4.20 -15.60 -38.37
N LEU A 108 5.34 -14.95 -38.22
CA LEU A 108 5.54 -13.53 -38.39
C LEU A 108 6.76 -13.31 -39.28
N VAL A 109 6.67 -12.36 -40.19
CA VAL A 109 7.79 -11.92 -41.04
C VAL A 109 8.24 -10.55 -40.59
N VAL A 110 9.53 -10.40 -40.41
CA VAL A 110 10.17 -9.17 -39.96
C VAL A 110 11.07 -8.64 -41.08
N TYR A 111 10.86 -7.42 -41.45
CA TYR A 111 11.74 -6.70 -42.36
C TYR A 111 12.35 -5.48 -41.68
N PRO A 112 13.67 -5.44 -41.42
CA PRO A 112 14.33 -4.27 -40.86
C PRO A 112 14.27 -3.07 -41.82
N LEU A 113 13.84 -1.92 -41.33
CA LEU A 113 13.76 -0.69 -42.11
C LEU A 113 15.02 0.17 -41.99
N ASN A 114 15.77 0.00 -40.89
CA ASN A 114 17.02 0.68 -40.62
C ASN A 114 17.89 -0.14 -39.66
N ASP A 115 19.12 0.32 -39.35
CA ASP A 115 20.10 -0.35 -38.52
C ASP A 115 20.14 0.21 -37.10
N ALA A 116 19.13 0.94 -36.62
CA ALA A 116 19.11 1.57 -35.32
C ALA A 116 19.11 0.55 -34.17
N PHE A 117 18.47 -0.60 -34.37
CA PHE A 117 18.52 -1.73 -33.45
C PHE A 117 19.06 -2.96 -34.17
N PRO A 118 19.88 -3.81 -33.53
CA PRO A 118 20.50 -4.99 -34.19
C PRO A 118 19.48 -6.14 -34.32
N VAL A 119 18.45 -5.94 -35.16
CA VAL A 119 17.30 -6.86 -35.33
C VAL A 119 17.76 -8.27 -35.67
N ALA A 120 18.66 -8.43 -36.67
CA ALA A 120 19.08 -9.73 -37.16
C ALA A 120 19.71 -10.61 -36.07
N SER A 121 20.69 -10.09 -35.34
CA SER A 121 21.33 -10.83 -34.25
C SER A 121 20.36 -11.09 -33.10
N SER A 122 19.56 -10.10 -32.73
CA SER A 122 18.59 -10.24 -31.63
C SER A 122 17.52 -11.30 -31.92
N LEU A 123 17.08 -11.43 -33.18
CA LEU A 123 16.14 -12.50 -33.59
C LEU A 123 16.80 -13.87 -33.52
N ARG A 124 18.03 -14.02 -34.05
CA ARG A 124 18.76 -15.29 -33.98
C ARG A 124 19.01 -15.72 -32.52
N ASP A 125 19.43 -14.79 -31.68
CA ASP A 125 19.71 -15.07 -30.27
C ASP A 125 18.45 -15.41 -29.48
N THR A 126 17.29 -14.88 -29.88
CA THR A 126 16.03 -15.04 -29.15
C THR A 126 15.22 -16.24 -29.63
N PHE A 127 15.21 -16.53 -30.93
CA PHE A 127 14.39 -17.57 -31.53
C PHE A 127 15.22 -18.75 -32.09
N GLY A 128 16.55 -18.60 -32.16
CA GLY A 128 17.45 -19.68 -32.62
C GLY A 128 17.09 -20.22 -33.98
N ASP A 129 16.91 -21.54 -34.07
CA ASP A 129 16.60 -22.25 -35.31
C ASP A 129 15.17 -21.99 -35.86
N ASP A 130 14.29 -21.35 -35.07
CA ASP A 130 12.95 -20.98 -35.50
C ASP A 130 12.95 -19.78 -36.47
N VAL A 131 14.10 -19.07 -36.62
CA VAL A 131 14.29 -17.96 -37.55
C VAL A 131 14.85 -18.47 -38.87
N ARG A 132 14.13 -18.22 -39.96
CA ARG A 132 14.62 -18.46 -41.31
C ARG A 132 14.86 -17.14 -42.04
N GLU A 133 16.01 -17.01 -42.67
CA GLU A 133 16.34 -15.87 -43.52
C GLU A 133 15.90 -16.16 -44.94
N VAL A 134 15.15 -15.22 -45.53
CA VAL A 134 14.67 -15.27 -46.92
C VAL A 134 15.13 -14.02 -47.64
N GLU A 135 15.94 -14.20 -48.67
CA GLU A 135 16.42 -13.10 -49.49
C GLU A 135 15.55 -12.93 -50.75
N ILE A 136 14.97 -11.74 -50.93
CA ILE A 136 14.14 -11.42 -52.08
C ILE A 136 14.55 -10.03 -52.59
N ASN A 137 14.92 -9.93 -53.87
CA ASN A 137 15.32 -8.66 -54.51
C ASN A 137 16.41 -7.93 -53.70
N GLN A 138 17.44 -8.65 -53.21
CA GLN A 138 18.54 -8.14 -52.38
C GLN A 138 18.10 -7.56 -51.03
N LYS A 139 16.90 -7.94 -50.58
CA LYS A 139 16.39 -7.61 -49.23
C LYS A 139 16.23 -8.86 -48.41
N THR A 140 16.69 -8.80 -47.15
CA THR A 140 16.62 -9.93 -46.22
C THR A 140 15.37 -9.79 -45.34
N TYR A 141 14.56 -10.81 -45.32
CA TYR A 141 13.37 -10.97 -44.48
C TYR A 141 13.63 -12.10 -43.48
N TYR A 142 13.17 -11.92 -42.25
CA TYR A 142 13.27 -12.92 -41.20
C TYR A 142 11.90 -13.51 -40.95
N VAL A 143 11.74 -14.81 -41.21
CA VAL A 143 10.50 -15.56 -41.05
C VAL A 143 10.60 -16.34 -39.74
N ILE A 144 9.70 -16.09 -38.81
CA ILE A 144 9.64 -16.76 -37.50
C ILE A 144 8.37 -17.58 -37.43
N GLU A 145 8.52 -18.91 -37.26
CA GLU A 145 7.38 -19.82 -37.17
C GLU A 145 6.72 -19.75 -35.78
N GLY A 146 5.38 -19.68 -35.71
CA GLY A 146 4.65 -19.70 -34.47
C GLY A 146 3.42 -18.79 -34.40
N ASN A 147 3.03 -18.43 -33.20
CA ASN A 147 1.92 -17.51 -32.97
C ASN A 147 2.42 -16.06 -33.05
N ALA A 148 2.01 -15.32 -34.09
CA ALA A 148 2.45 -13.96 -34.35
C ALA A 148 2.32 -13.04 -33.11
N LYS A 149 1.16 -13.05 -32.42
CA LYS A 149 0.93 -12.20 -31.22
C LYS A 149 1.85 -12.54 -30.05
N LYS A 150 2.31 -13.80 -29.94
CA LYS A 150 3.31 -14.15 -28.93
C LYS A 150 4.70 -13.70 -29.36
N ILE A 151 5.05 -13.92 -30.63
CA ILE A 151 6.34 -13.54 -31.21
C ILE A 151 6.55 -12.02 -31.09
N GLU A 152 5.54 -11.21 -31.40
CA GLU A 152 5.57 -9.75 -31.30
C GLU A 152 5.97 -9.22 -29.92
N ARG A 153 5.64 -9.95 -28.84
CA ARG A 153 5.84 -9.53 -27.44
C ARG A 153 7.10 -10.09 -26.78
N VAL A 154 7.78 -11.03 -27.43
CA VAL A 154 9.00 -11.62 -26.86
C VAL A 154 10.07 -10.53 -26.75
N PRO A 155 10.67 -10.32 -25.56
CA PRO A 155 11.73 -9.34 -25.38
C PRO A 155 12.99 -9.75 -26.15
N LEU A 156 13.50 -8.82 -26.96
CA LEU A 156 14.67 -9.00 -27.82
C LEU A 156 15.98 -8.47 -27.20
N GLY A 157 15.88 -7.60 -26.21
CA GLY A 157 17.03 -6.97 -25.55
C GLY A 157 16.79 -5.48 -25.27
N TYR A 158 17.61 -4.88 -24.45
CA TYR A 158 17.61 -3.43 -24.26
C TYR A 158 18.40 -2.74 -25.35
N ASP A 159 17.86 -1.64 -25.85
CA ASP A 159 18.59 -0.77 -26.77
C ASP A 159 19.64 0.05 -26.00
N GLU A 160 20.90 -0.34 -26.15
CA GLU A 160 22.03 0.31 -25.47
C GLU A 160 22.23 1.76 -25.92
N ALA A 161 21.87 2.09 -27.15
CA ALA A 161 21.96 3.46 -27.67
C ALA A 161 20.93 4.36 -26.99
N LYS A 162 19.69 3.89 -26.80
CA LYS A 162 18.65 4.59 -26.03
C LYS A 162 19.10 4.83 -24.59
N VAL A 163 19.66 3.80 -23.95
CA VAL A 163 20.17 3.87 -22.58
C VAL A 163 21.31 4.90 -22.49
N ALA A 164 22.29 4.83 -23.39
CA ALA A 164 23.42 5.77 -23.43
C ALA A 164 22.94 7.21 -23.66
N HIS A 165 22.01 7.42 -24.58
CA HIS A 165 21.44 8.74 -24.86
C HIS A 165 20.76 9.37 -23.63
N VAL A 166 20.00 8.60 -22.85
CA VAL A 166 19.37 9.07 -21.61
C VAL A 166 20.44 9.46 -20.56
N ILE A 167 21.49 8.66 -20.42
CA ILE A 167 22.60 8.92 -19.48
C ILE A 167 23.38 10.16 -19.87
N GLU A 168 23.71 10.35 -21.16
CA GLU A 168 24.41 11.53 -21.67
C GLU A 168 23.64 12.84 -21.38
N ARG A 169 22.30 12.79 -21.35
CA ARG A 169 21.46 13.93 -20.95
C ARG A 169 21.43 14.17 -19.43
N GLY A 170 22.09 13.33 -18.65
CA GLY A 170 22.26 13.43 -17.21
C GLY A 170 21.05 12.95 -16.40
N PHE A 171 20.30 11.99 -16.93
CA PHE A 171 19.22 11.31 -16.22
C PHE A 171 19.66 9.96 -15.67
N MET A 172 19.02 9.53 -14.61
CA MET A 172 19.09 8.15 -14.14
C MET A 172 18.24 7.26 -15.04
N VAL A 173 18.59 5.98 -15.12
CA VAL A 173 17.83 4.98 -15.89
C VAL A 173 17.29 3.89 -14.96
N VAL A 174 16.04 3.51 -15.18
CA VAL A 174 15.38 2.35 -14.60
C VAL A 174 15.08 1.36 -15.71
N LEU A 175 15.63 0.14 -15.59
CA LEU A 175 15.29 -0.93 -16.53
C LEU A 175 13.95 -1.57 -16.13
N ARG A 176 13.02 -1.64 -17.07
CA ARG A 176 11.75 -2.35 -16.91
C ARG A 176 11.95 -3.82 -17.26
N ILE A 177 11.72 -4.67 -16.26
CA ILE A 177 11.92 -6.12 -16.41
C ILE A 177 10.67 -6.72 -17.04
N PRO A 178 10.79 -7.47 -18.15
CA PRO A 178 9.65 -8.02 -18.88
C PRO A 178 8.86 -9.06 -18.07
N ASP A 179 7.59 -9.24 -18.46
CA ASP A 179 6.70 -10.28 -17.91
C ASP A 179 7.23 -11.67 -18.28
N ALA A 180 7.32 -12.56 -17.30
CA ALA A 180 7.75 -13.94 -17.53
C ALA A 180 6.88 -14.68 -18.55
N ARG A 181 5.61 -14.28 -18.75
CA ARG A 181 4.70 -14.88 -19.73
C ARG A 181 5.08 -14.60 -21.17
N ASP A 182 5.74 -13.47 -21.42
CA ASP A 182 6.16 -13.04 -22.75
C ASP A 182 7.58 -13.53 -23.09
N MET A 183 8.27 -14.20 -22.14
CA MET A 183 9.61 -14.69 -22.32
C MET A 183 9.62 -16.12 -22.90
N ASN A 184 10.63 -16.39 -23.73
CA ASN A 184 11.03 -17.74 -24.20
C ASN A 184 12.44 -18.09 -23.67
N GLU A 185 12.96 -19.26 -24.02
CA GLU A 185 14.28 -19.71 -23.58
C GLU A 185 15.41 -18.77 -24.03
N GLY A 186 15.38 -18.29 -25.26
CA GLY A 186 16.38 -17.38 -25.79
C GLY A 186 16.31 -15.97 -25.17
N SER A 187 15.14 -15.51 -24.80
CA SER A 187 14.98 -14.19 -24.18
C SER A 187 15.50 -14.10 -22.73
N VAL A 188 15.88 -15.23 -22.10
CA VAL A 188 16.53 -15.24 -20.78
C VAL A 188 17.84 -14.42 -20.79
N ARG A 189 18.50 -14.28 -21.92
CA ARG A 189 19.67 -13.40 -22.09
C ARG A 189 19.38 -11.95 -21.75
N VAL A 190 18.14 -11.47 -21.98
CA VAL A 190 17.72 -10.11 -21.65
C VAL A 190 17.82 -9.85 -20.14
N LEU A 191 17.55 -10.87 -19.31
CA LEU A 191 17.73 -10.78 -17.85
C LEU A 191 19.21 -10.74 -17.46
N GLN A 192 20.10 -11.35 -18.26
CA GLN A 192 21.55 -11.28 -18.05
C GLN A 192 22.10 -9.92 -18.49
N GLN A 193 21.55 -9.33 -19.56
CA GLN A 193 21.90 -8.00 -20.04
C GLN A 193 21.69 -6.92 -18.95
N VAL A 194 20.69 -7.10 -18.07
CA VAL A 194 20.46 -6.21 -16.91
C VAL A 194 21.74 -6.07 -16.05
N GLU A 195 22.50 -7.14 -15.86
CA GLU A 195 23.73 -7.10 -15.07
C GLU A 195 24.87 -6.40 -15.80
N SER A 196 25.02 -6.65 -17.11
CA SER A 196 26.07 -6.04 -17.93
C SER A 196 25.86 -4.54 -18.14
N LEU A 197 24.62 -4.08 -18.19
CA LEU A 197 24.27 -2.66 -18.32
C LEU A 197 24.46 -1.87 -17.02
N LYS A 198 24.70 -2.54 -15.88
CA LYS A 198 24.82 -1.88 -14.57
C LYS A 198 25.92 -0.84 -14.55
N ASN A 199 25.54 0.39 -14.19
CA ASN A 199 26.45 1.50 -13.97
C ASN A 199 25.92 2.42 -12.84
N GLU A 200 26.58 3.54 -12.57
CA GLU A 200 26.19 4.49 -11.50
C GLU A 200 24.83 5.17 -11.73
N HIS A 201 24.39 5.31 -12.99
CA HIS A 201 23.09 5.87 -13.37
C HIS A 201 21.96 4.85 -13.32
N MET A 202 22.27 3.57 -13.14
CA MET A 202 21.29 2.47 -13.10
C MET A 202 21.30 1.79 -11.74
N SER A 203 20.37 2.13 -10.89
CA SER A 203 20.32 1.59 -9.52
C SER A 203 19.05 0.82 -9.20
N LYS A 204 18.05 0.82 -10.08
CA LYS A 204 16.72 0.26 -9.80
C LYS A 204 16.15 -0.51 -10.98
N LEU A 205 15.34 -1.51 -10.66
CA LEU A 205 14.61 -2.36 -11.62
C LEU A 205 13.11 -2.24 -11.35
N LEU A 206 12.32 -2.18 -12.42
CA LEU A 206 10.86 -2.09 -12.35
C LEU A 206 10.24 -3.30 -13.07
N PRO A 207 9.73 -4.33 -12.35
CA PRO A 207 8.98 -5.42 -12.97
C PRO A 207 7.71 -4.92 -13.65
N THR A 208 7.39 -5.54 -14.79
CA THR A 208 6.17 -5.26 -15.57
C THR A 208 5.31 -6.51 -15.73
N GLY A 209 4.06 -6.36 -16.21
CA GLY A 209 3.15 -7.47 -16.49
C GLY A 209 2.60 -8.15 -15.24
N GLU A 210 2.15 -9.41 -15.33
CA GLU A 210 1.48 -10.12 -14.24
C GLU A 210 2.37 -11.11 -13.49
N GLN A 211 3.56 -11.43 -14.04
CA GLN A 211 4.50 -12.40 -13.47
C GLN A 211 5.92 -11.83 -13.53
N VAL A 212 6.59 -11.81 -12.38
CA VAL A 212 8.00 -11.36 -12.37
C VAL A 212 8.90 -12.35 -13.11
N ALA A 213 10.02 -11.87 -13.63
CA ALA A 213 11.00 -12.69 -14.31
C ALA A 213 11.43 -13.91 -13.45
N GLY A 214 11.55 -15.05 -14.10
CA GLY A 214 11.88 -16.32 -13.46
C GLY A 214 10.72 -17.03 -12.76
N TYR A 215 9.50 -16.47 -12.77
CA TYR A 215 8.34 -17.17 -12.21
C TYR A 215 7.97 -18.40 -13.07
N PRO A 216 7.65 -19.58 -12.46
CA PRO A 216 7.50 -19.80 -11.01
C PRO A 216 8.76 -20.24 -10.25
N SER A 217 9.81 -20.75 -10.90
CA SER A 217 10.89 -21.54 -10.26
C SER A 217 12.19 -20.76 -10.00
N ASP A 218 12.51 -19.78 -10.83
CA ASP A 218 13.81 -19.10 -10.86
C ASP A 218 13.80 -17.66 -10.26
N VAL A 219 12.72 -17.28 -9.61
CA VAL A 219 12.56 -15.91 -9.04
C VAL A 219 13.65 -15.58 -8.04
N GLU A 220 13.98 -16.50 -7.12
CA GLU A 220 15.02 -16.29 -6.10
C GLU A 220 16.39 -16.15 -6.75
N LYS A 221 16.70 -16.97 -7.75
CA LYS A 221 17.96 -16.94 -8.50
C LYS A 221 18.19 -15.55 -9.13
N TRP A 222 17.20 -14.98 -9.79
CA TRP A 222 17.30 -13.66 -10.40
C TRP A 222 17.36 -12.55 -9.35
N GLY A 223 16.59 -12.65 -8.28
CA GLY A 223 16.64 -11.71 -7.16
C GLY A 223 18.02 -11.63 -6.52
N GLU A 224 18.65 -12.77 -6.22
CA GLU A 224 20.01 -12.81 -5.67
C GLU A 224 21.06 -12.27 -6.64
N ARG A 225 20.93 -12.52 -7.94
CA ARG A 225 21.84 -12.00 -8.96
C ARG A 225 21.77 -10.47 -9.01
N TRP A 226 20.57 -9.90 -9.12
CA TRP A 226 20.38 -8.45 -9.19
C TRP A 226 20.74 -7.74 -7.89
N LYS A 227 20.50 -8.38 -6.74
CA LYS A 227 21.00 -7.90 -5.46
C LYS A 227 22.54 -7.81 -5.46
N ARG A 228 23.24 -8.87 -5.90
CA ARG A 228 24.71 -8.86 -6.01
C ARG A 228 25.22 -7.80 -6.98
N ALA A 229 24.49 -7.52 -8.04
CA ALA A 229 24.79 -6.43 -8.96
C ALA A 229 24.50 -5.04 -8.35
N GLY A 230 23.88 -4.95 -7.17
CA GLY A 230 23.60 -3.70 -6.47
C GLY A 230 22.37 -2.96 -6.98
N TYR A 231 21.36 -3.69 -7.48
CA TYR A 231 20.07 -3.11 -7.82
C TYR A 231 19.12 -3.08 -6.62
N ALA A 232 18.25 -2.06 -6.59
CA ALA A 232 17.05 -2.02 -5.79
C ALA A 232 15.82 -2.36 -6.66
N LEU A 233 14.75 -2.81 -6.03
CA LEU A 233 13.48 -3.10 -6.70
C LEU A 233 12.52 -1.93 -6.54
N LEU A 234 11.88 -1.50 -7.63
CA LEU A 234 10.73 -0.63 -7.58
C LEU A 234 9.45 -1.46 -7.41
N SER A 235 8.70 -1.19 -6.36
CA SER A 235 7.42 -1.85 -6.09
C SER A 235 6.28 -0.86 -6.32
N THR A 236 5.49 -1.11 -7.36
CA THR A 236 4.35 -0.27 -7.73
C THR A 236 3.19 -0.51 -6.77
N GLU A 237 2.64 0.58 -6.23
CA GLU A 237 1.48 0.52 -5.34
C GLU A 237 0.23 -0.01 -6.10
N PHE A 238 -0.52 -0.89 -5.46
CA PHE A 238 -1.70 -1.58 -6.01
C PHE A 238 -1.42 -2.52 -7.18
N TYR A 239 -0.18 -2.87 -7.40
CA TYR A 239 0.23 -3.82 -8.42
C TYR A 239 0.71 -5.12 -7.75
N GLU A 240 0.09 -6.23 -8.09
CA GLU A 240 0.37 -7.55 -7.53
C GLU A 240 0.80 -8.53 -8.63
N ALA A 241 2.08 -8.51 -8.98
CA ALA A 241 2.64 -9.53 -9.87
C ALA A 241 2.93 -10.82 -9.09
N LYS A 242 2.66 -11.97 -9.70
CA LYS A 242 3.04 -13.27 -9.12
C LYS A 242 4.56 -13.35 -8.99
N GLY A 243 5.03 -13.74 -7.82
CA GLY A 243 6.45 -13.84 -7.51
C GLY A 243 7.09 -12.54 -6.99
N LEU A 244 6.40 -11.37 -7.01
CA LEU A 244 6.98 -10.09 -6.57
C LEU A 244 7.48 -10.13 -5.11
N THR A 245 6.72 -10.76 -4.23
CA THR A 245 7.12 -10.92 -2.82
C THR A 245 8.38 -11.78 -2.68
N THR A 246 8.47 -12.85 -3.45
CA THR A 246 9.64 -13.75 -3.46
C THR A 246 10.86 -13.00 -4.00
N LEU A 247 10.71 -12.28 -5.11
CA LEU A 247 11.76 -11.45 -5.70
C LEU A 247 12.28 -10.42 -4.70
N ALA A 248 11.39 -9.67 -4.06
CA ALA A 248 11.79 -8.65 -3.10
C ALA A 248 12.49 -9.23 -1.88
N LYS A 249 12.07 -10.41 -1.38
CA LYS A 249 12.76 -11.12 -0.30
C LYS A 249 14.15 -11.60 -0.71
N ALA A 250 14.31 -12.14 -1.92
CA ALA A 250 15.61 -12.54 -2.47
C ALA A 250 16.57 -11.33 -2.63
N MET A 251 16.02 -10.11 -2.76
CA MET A 251 16.76 -8.86 -2.77
C MET A 251 16.86 -8.19 -1.37
N ASP A 252 16.70 -8.95 -0.26
CA ASP A 252 16.73 -8.44 1.14
C ASP A 252 15.78 -7.27 1.37
N VAL A 253 14.64 -7.26 0.69
CA VAL A 253 13.67 -6.15 0.76
C VAL A 253 14.30 -4.77 0.42
N HIS A 254 15.32 -4.79 -0.45
CA HIS A 254 15.93 -3.57 -0.96
C HIS A 254 14.98 -2.92 -1.99
N VAL A 255 13.91 -2.31 -1.48
CA VAL A 255 12.74 -1.90 -2.25
C VAL A 255 12.47 -0.41 -2.07
N VAL A 256 12.20 0.27 -3.19
CA VAL A 256 11.66 1.62 -3.23
C VAL A 256 10.19 1.55 -3.69
N ARG A 257 9.28 2.14 -2.92
CA ARG A 257 7.86 2.20 -3.29
C ARG A 257 7.62 3.22 -4.39
N LEU A 258 6.86 2.79 -5.38
CA LEU A 258 6.51 3.58 -6.55
C LEU A 258 4.98 3.79 -6.63
N HIS A 259 4.56 4.99 -6.99
CA HIS A 259 3.18 5.28 -7.36
C HIS A 259 3.10 5.65 -8.85
N SER A 260 2.29 4.90 -9.61
CA SER A 260 2.03 5.19 -11.01
C SER A 260 0.89 6.19 -11.13
N LEU A 261 1.13 7.28 -11.84
CA LEU A 261 0.23 8.39 -12.05
C LEU A 261 -0.01 8.58 -13.56
N ASN A 262 -1.15 8.10 -14.05
CA ASN A 262 -1.59 8.35 -15.41
C ASN A 262 -2.32 9.70 -15.48
N LEU A 263 -1.75 10.67 -16.18
CA LEU A 263 -2.28 12.03 -16.27
C LEU A 263 -3.57 12.10 -17.08
N GLU A 264 -3.75 11.24 -18.09
CA GLU A 264 -4.99 11.18 -18.91
C GLU A 264 -6.24 10.85 -18.08
N GLN A 265 -6.07 10.12 -16.99
CA GLN A 265 -7.18 9.66 -16.16
C GLN A 265 -7.57 10.66 -15.05
N ARG A 266 -6.92 11.82 -14.98
CA ARG A 266 -7.09 12.75 -13.86
C ARG A 266 -7.06 14.21 -14.33
N LYS A 267 -7.78 15.06 -13.58
CA LYS A 267 -7.62 16.51 -13.71
C LYS A 267 -6.25 16.93 -13.18
N PRO A 268 -5.61 17.98 -13.76
CA PRO A 268 -4.27 18.42 -13.35
C PRO A 268 -4.11 18.63 -11.84
N ASN A 269 -4.99 19.37 -11.20
CA ASN A 269 -4.93 19.64 -9.75
C ASN A 269 -5.09 18.35 -8.92
N GLU A 270 -5.96 17.44 -9.35
CA GLU A 270 -6.13 16.14 -8.68
C GLU A 270 -4.86 15.28 -8.79
N ALA A 271 -4.20 15.30 -9.95
CA ALA A 271 -2.94 14.59 -10.17
C ALA A 271 -1.85 15.11 -9.22
N VAL A 272 -1.73 16.44 -9.08
CA VAL A 272 -0.79 17.08 -8.16
C VAL A 272 -1.07 16.65 -6.71
N ASP A 273 -2.32 16.71 -6.25
CA ASP A 273 -2.71 16.33 -4.89
C ASP A 273 -2.43 14.85 -4.61
N VAL A 274 -2.70 13.97 -5.58
CA VAL A 274 -2.43 12.53 -5.44
C VAL A 274 -0.94 12.26 -5.34
N ALA A 275 -0.10 12.91 -6.16
CA ALA A 275 1.35 12.78 -6.12
C ALA A 275 1.94 13.21 -4.76
N ILE A 276 1.54 14.39 -4.27
CA ILE A 276 2.00 14.91 -2.98
C ILE A 276 1.59 13.98 -1.83
N ARG A 277 0.34 13.52 -1.82
CA ARG A 277 -0.13 12.57 -0.80
C ARG A 277 0.56 11.22 -0.88
N ALA A 278 0.90 10.74 -2.07
CA ALA A 278 1.64 9.49 -2.23
C ALA A 278 2.99 9.56 -1.52
N ILE A 279 3.75 10.62 -1.73
CA ILE A 279 5.05 10.82 -1.09
C ILE A 279 4.90 11.08 0.41
N LYS A 280 4.06 12.04 0.78
CA LYS A 280 3.92 12.49 2.17
C LYS A 280 3.29 11.44 3.09
N GLU A 281 2.24 10.74 2.62
CA GLU A 281 1.40 9.93 3.49
C GLU A 281 1.56 8.42 3.30
N ARG A 282 2.28 7.94 2.27
CA ARG A 282 2.35 6.51 1.93
C ARG A 282 3.75 5.95 1.76
N ASN A 283 4.78 6.68 2.19
CA ASN A 283 6.18 6.28 2.03
C ASN A 283 6.58 5.97 0.57
N ILE A 284 5.90 6.59 -0.41
CA ILE A 284 6.32 6.55 -1.80
C ILE A 284 7.57 7.42 -1.98
N ARG A 285 8.55 6.90 -2.76
CA ARG A 285 9.78 7.63 -3.09
C ARG A 285 10.04 7.70 -4.58
N ALA A 286 9.21 7.04 -5.39
CA ALA A 286 9.25 7.13 -6.84
C ALA A 286 7.85 7.44 -7.38
N LEU A 287 7.73 8.48 -8.21
CA LEU A 287 6.52 8.81 -8.97
C LEU A 287 6.75 8.42 -10.42
N PHE A 288 5.98 7.46 -10.92
CA PHE A 288 6.00 7.06 -12.30
C PHE A 288 4.90 7.81 -13.05
N ILE A 289 5.28 8.85 -13.78
CA ILE A 289 4.34 9.73 -14.48
C ILE A 289 4.17 9.25 -15.90
N ARG A 290 2.96 8.85 -16.26
CA ARG A 290 2.54 8.61 -17.62
C ARG A 290 1.96 9.91 -18.18
N PRO A 291 2.57 10.47 -19.26
CA PRO A 291 2.24 11.79 -19.77
C PRO A 291 0.87 11.85 -20.44
N TYR A 292 0.44 13.06 -20.79
CA TYR A 292 -0.67 13.25 -21.72
C TYR A 292 -0.26 12.82 -23.13
N THR A 293 -1.18 12.15 -23.84
CA THR A 293 -0.96 11.61 -25.19
C THR A 293 -2.14 11.87 -26.15
N SER A 294 -3.27 12.38 -25.64
CA SER A 294 -4.53 12.51 -26.39
C SER A 294 -4.62 13.75 -27.28
N GLU A 295 -3.71 14.70 -27.14
CA GLU A 295 -3.71 15.96 -27.88
C GLU A 295 -2.51 16.07 -28.82
N GLU A 296 -2.30 17.25 -29.39
CA GLU A 296 -1.09 17.53 -30.17
C GLU A 296 0.16 17.46 -29.27
N ILE A 297 1.28 17.01 -29.85
CA ILE A 297 2.53 16.77 -29.10
C ILE A 297 2.94 18.01 -28.29
N ALA A 298 2.89 19.19 -28.87
CA ALA A 298 3.25 20.44 -28.18
C ALA A 298 2.37 20.71 -26.95
N GLN A 299 1.07 20.44 -27.04
CA GLN A 299 0.12 20.62 -25.93
C GLN A 299 0.31 19.56 -24.86
N ASN A 300 0.56 18.32 -25.27
CA ASN A 300 0.86 17.20 -24.34
C ASN A 300 2.12 17.50 -23.50
N ILE A 301 3.17 18.01 -24.15
CA ILE A 301 4.40 18.43 -23.47
C ILE A 301 4.10 19.53 -22.44
N GLU A 302 3.45 20.63 -22.87
CA GLU A 302 3.18 21.76 -21.98
C GLU A 302 2.31 21.39 -20.78
N LYS A 303 1.26 20.60 -20.99
CA LYS A 303 0.40 20.12 -19.90
C LYS A 303 1.14 19.22 -18.94
N THR A 304 1.92 18.27 -19.44
CA THR A 304 2.72 17.36 -18.62
C THR A 304 3.74 18.12 -17.79
N VAL A 305 4.51 19.01 -18.41
CA VAL A 305 5.50 19.88 -17.77
C VAL A 305 4.86 20.75 -16.70
N SER A 306 3.68 21.34 -16.99
CA SER A 306 2.95 22.15 -16.02
C SER A 306 2.56 21.36 -14.76
N VAL A 307 2.03 20.15 -14.91
CA VAL A 307 1.68 19.28 -13.77
C VAL A 307 2.93 18.89 -12.98
N MET A 308 4.01 18.49 -13.64
CA MET A 308 5.28 18.14 -12.97
C MET A 308 5.85 19.32 -12.17
N LYS A 309 5.90 20.51 -12.75
CA LYS A 309 6.34 21.73 -12.05
C LYS A 309 5.47 22.00 -10.81
N GLN A 310 4.16 21.88 -10.92
CA GLN A 310 3.25 22.02 -9.78
C GLN A 310 3.50 20.98 -8.69
N ILE A 311 3.76 19.71 -9.04
CA ILE A 311 4.11 18.66 -8.06
C ILE A 311 5.36 19.09 -7.27
N VAL A 312 6.42 19.53 -7.96
CA VAL A 312 7.68 19.94 -7.32
C VAL A 312 7.49 21.19 -6.46
N GLN A 313 6.75 22.19 -6.95
CA GLN A 313 6.51 23.45 -6.22
C GLN A 313 5.68 23.28 -4.95
N HIS A 314 4.68 22.40 -4.98
CA HIS A 314 3.80 22.18 -3.82
C HIS A 314 4.29 21.05 -2.89
N MET A 315 5.41 20.40 -3.24
CA MET A 315 6.00 19.40 -2.36
C MET A 315 6.52 20.09 -1.08
N PRO A 316 6.22 19.54 0.13
CA PRO A 316 6.75 20.11 1.36
C PRO A 316 8.28 20.22 1.34
N SER A 317 8.82 21.36 1.80
CA SER A 317 10.23 21.73 1.70
C SER A 317 11.24 20.76 2.32
N HIS A 318 10.77 19.85 3.15
CA HIS A 318 11.60 18.82 3.75
C HIS A 318 11.75 17.55 2.87
N TYR A 319 11.07 17.48 1.72
CA TYR A 319 11.34 16.49 0.68
C TYR A 319 12.26 17.09 -0.38
N THR A 320 13.20 16.30 -0.87
CA THR A 320 14.16 16.70 -1.90
C THR A 320 13.96 15.87 -3.16
N LEU A 321 13.97 16.54 -4.32
CA LEU A 321 13.95 15.88 -5.60
C LEU A 321 15.33 15.31 -5.92
N GLY A 322 15.43 14.05 -6.35
CA GLY A 322 16.69 13.42 -6.69
C GLY A 322 16.58 11.90 -6.80
N LYS A 323 17.70 11.21 -6.72
CA LYS A 323 17.75 9.74 -6.73
C LYS A 323 17.16 9.20 -5.43
N SER A 324 16.06 8.47 -5.52
CA SER A 324 15.47 7.82 -4.36
C SER A 324 16.24 6.54 -3.98
N GLU A 325 16.28 6.27 -2.68
CA GLU A 325 16.96 5.09 -2.14
C GLU A 325 15.96 4.27 -1.28
N PRO A 326 16.17 2.96 -1.16
CA PRO A 326 15.43 2.14 -0.22
C PRO A 326 15.55 2.64 1.21
N PHE A 327 14.59 2.28 2.06
CA PHE A 327 14.71 2.57 3.49
C PHE A 327 15.85 1.78 4.10
N ALA A 328 16.63 2.42 4.98
CA ALA A 328 17.67 1.74 5.73
C ALA A 328 17.10 0.54 6.51
N PRO A 329 17.89 -0.53 6.71
CA PRO A 329 17.42 -1.72 7.43
C PRO A 329 16.93 -1.39 8.84
N VAL A 330 15.79 -1.99 9.17
CA VAL A 330 15.14 -1.85 10.49
C VAL A 330 15.06 -3.23 11.12
N GLU A 331 15.96 -3.49 12.09
CA GLU A 331 16.03 -4.76 12.79
C GLU A 331 15.56 -4.64 14.23
N ARG A 332 14.87 -5.68 14.72
CA ARG A 332 14.39 -5.73 16.10
C ARG A 332 15.51 -6.13 17.03
N SER A 333 15.84 -5.27 18.00
CA SER A 333 16.84 -5.58 19.01
C SER A 333 16.34 -6.67 19.99
N SER A 334 17.27 -7.40 20.63
CA SER A 334 16.95 -8.37 21.67
C SER A 334 16.19 -7.73 22.85
N MET A 335 16.53 -6.49 23.21
CA MET A 335 15.83 -5.73 24.25
C MET A 335 14.37 -5.47 23.88
N ALA A 336 14.10 -5.07 22.63
CA ALA A 336 12.74 -4.89 22.15
C ALA A 336 11.96 -6.21 22.14
N THR A 337 12.60 -7.31 21.78
CA THR A 337 12.00 -8.66 21.82
C THR A 337 11.61 -9.06 23.24
N ILE A 338 12.48 -8.86 24.22
CA ILE A 338 12.18 -9.09 25.64
C ILE A 338 11.00 -8.20 26.09
N GLY A 339 11.04 -6.92 25.73
CA GLY A 339 9.97 -5.98 25.99
C GLY A 339 8.62 -6.43 25.44
N LEU A 340 8.59 -6.97 24.21
CA LEU A 340 7.38 -7.53 23.60
C LEU A 340 6.86 -8.74 24.38
N ILE A 341 7.71 -9.73 24.67
CA ILE A 341 7.33 -10.95 25.38
C ILE A 341 6.67 -10.61 26.72
N VAL A 342 7.37 -9.80 27.52
CA VAL A 342 6.93 -9.48 28.89
C VAL A 342 5.72 -8.55 28.89
N GLY A 343 5.75 -7.50 28.05
CA GLY A 343 4.70 -6.48 28.01
C GLY A 343 3.38 -6.99 27.47
N THR A 344 3.39 -7.69 26.35
CA THR A 344 2.15 -8.20 25.72
C THR A 344 1.50 -9.29 26.60
N THR A 345 2.30 -10.16 27.21
CA THR A 345 1.82 -11.17 28.16
C THR A 345 1.14 -10.51 29.38
N ALA A 346 1.80 -9.54 30.01
CA ALA A 346 1.25 -8.82 31.15
C ALA A 346 0.00 -8.00 30.80
N PHE A 347 0.01 -7.35 29.62
CA PHE A 347 -1.11 -6.57 29.12
C PHE A 347 -2.34 -7.43 28.84
N LEU A 348 -2.18 -8.53 28.11
CA LEU A 348 -3.29 -9.42 27.78
C LEU A 348 -3.86 -10.09 29.02
N PHE A 349 -3.01 -10.50 29.97
CA PHE A 349 -3.49 -10.97 31.28
C PHE A 349 -4.35 -9.92 31.98
N LEU A 350 -3.88 -8.68 32.10
CA LEU A 350 -4.60 -7.60 32.78
C LEU A 350 -5.91 -7.24 32.08
N ALA A 351 -5.86 -7.14 30.76
CA ALA A 351 -7.02 -6.77 29.94
C ALA A 351 -8.10 -7.87 30.00
N ILE A 352 -7.75 -9.13 29.70
CA ILE A 352 -8.72 -10.24 29.68
C ILE A 352 -9.27 -10.53 31.08
N ARG A 353 -8.45 -10.42 32.13
CA ARG A 353 -8.94 -10.50 33.51
C ARG A 353 -10.02 -9.45 33.82
N SER A 354 -9.85 -8.26 33.27
CA SER A 354 -10.82 -7.18 33.44
C SER A 354 -12.05 -7.34 32.56
N LEU A 355 -11.89 -7.90 31.36
CA LEU A 355 -12.97 -8.00 30.37
C LEU A 355 -13.83 -9.25 30.55
N VAL A 356 -13.23 -10.39 30.88
CA VAL A 356 -13.90 -11.70 30.88
C VAL A 356 -13.78 -12.39 32.26
N SER A 357 -12.65 -13.06 32.52
CA SER A 357 -12.45 -13.80 33.78
C SER A 357 -10.96 -14.08 34.03
N PRO A 358 -10.59 -14.47 35.27
CA PRO A 358 -9.23 -14.87 35.62
C PRO A 358 -8.71 -16.08 34.83
N LEU A 359 -9.56 -17.08 34.58
CA LEU A 359 -9.17 -18.29 33.84
C LEU A 359 -8.75 -17.95 32.42
N TRP A 360 -9.58 -17.21 31.69
CA TRP A 360 -9.28 -16.76 30.33
C TRP A 360 -8.09 -15.81 30.26
N ALA A 361 -7.81 -15.07 31.35
CA ALA A 361 -6.60 -14.25 31.44
C ALA A 361 -5.33 -15.10 31.45
N PHE A 362 -5.30 -16.22 32.17
CA PHE A 362 -4.15 -17.14 32.11
C PHE A 362 -3.99 -17.80 30.72
N VAL A 363 -5.09 -18.20 30.09
CA VAL A 363 -5.06 -18.77 28.73
C VAL A 363 -4.52 -17.73 27.74
N ALA A 364 -5.02 -16.50 27.79
CA ALA A 364 -4.57 -15.43 26.90
C ALA A 364 -3.09 -15.06 27.12
N ALA A 365 -2.65 -15.00 28.39
CA ALA A 365 -1.25 -14.72 28.71
C ALA A 365 -0.33 -15.87 28.29
N GLY A 366 -0.73 -17.13 28.51
CA GLY A 366 0.01 -18.30 28.05
C GLY A 366 0.12 -18.36 26.54
N GLY A 367 -0.97 -18.09 25.82
CA GLY A 367 -0.99 -17.99 24.37
C GLY A 367 -0.11 -16.84 23.84
N ALA A 368 -0.16 -15.66 24.47
CA ALA A 368 0.69 -14.53 24.11
C ALA A 368 2.19 -14.85 24.32
N PHE A 369 2.52 -15.48 25.44
CA PHE A 369 3.89 -15.92 25.70
C PHE A 369 4.36 -16.94 24.67
N ALA A 370 3.56 -17.97 24.38
CA ALA A 370 3.89 -18.99 23.38
C ALA A 370 4.09 -18.40 21.97
N LEU A 371 3.20 -17.49 21.53
CA LEU A 371 3.34 -16.79 20.26
C LEU A 371 4.59 -15.91 20.23
N SER A 372 4.90 -15.23 21.33
CA SER A 372 6.10 -14.40 21.42
C SER A 372 7.38 -15.24 21.34
N VAL A 373 7.41 -16.40 22.01
CA VAL A 373 8.53 -17.35 21.96
C VAL A 373 8.67 -17.94 20.56
N ALA A 374 7.56 -18.36 19.93
CA ALA A 374 7.57 -18.89 18.59
C ALA A 374 8.08 -17.84 17.57
N GLY A 375 7.65 -16.59 17.68
CA GLY A 375 8.14 -15.51 16.82
C GLY A 375 9.62 -15.17 17.05
N ALA A 376 10.08 -15.21 18.32
CA ALA A 376 11.44 -14.80 18.67
C ALA A 376 12.50 -15.88 18.39
N PHE A 377 12.23 -17.13 18.77
CA PHE A 377 13.21 -18.21 18.78
C PHE A 377 13.07 -19.17 17.60
N LEU A 378 11.85 -19.31 17.04
CA LEU A 378 11.60 -20.14 15.86
C LEU A 378 11.50 -19.32 14.56
N ALA A 379 11.73 -18.00 14.65
CA ALA A 379 11.64 -17.05 13.54
C ALA A 379 10.32 -17.13 12.73
N ILE A 380 9.19 -17.47 13.41
CA ILE A 380 7.89 -17.59 12.78
C ILE A 380 7.21 -16.21 12.71
N ASP A 381 7.30 -15.54 11.58
CA ASP A 381 6.69 -14.22 11.34
C ASP A 381 5.16 -14.23 11.57
N LEU A 382 4.49 -15.34 11.21
CA LEU A 382 3.05 -15.50 11.44
C LEU A 382 2.68 -15.42 12.94
N ALA A 383 3.57 -15.83 13.85
CA ALA A 383 3.34 -15.74 15.27
C ALA A 383 3.29 -14.27 15.75
N TRP A 384 4.20 -13.43 15.24
CA TRP A 384 4.16 -11.99 15.51
C TRP A 384 2.89 -11.33 14.92
N LYS A 385 2.48 -11.70 13.73
CA LYS A 385 1.23 -11.22 13.09
C LYS A 385 -0.01 -11.64 13.89
N ALA A 386 -0.06 -12.89 14.37
CA ALA A 386 -1.16 -13.37 15.21
C ALA A 386 -1.22 -12.65 16.56
N LEU A 387 -0.07 -12.43 17.22
CA LEU A 387 -0.01 -11.69 18.46
C LEU A 387 -0.40 -10.21 18.28
N ALA A 388 0.06 -9.59 17.20
CA ALA A 388 -0.32 -8.23 16.83
C ALA A 388 -1.84 -8.11 16.62
N LEU A 389 -2.45 -9.09 15.95
CA LEU A 389 -3.91 -9.15 15.75
C LEU A 389 -4.64 -9.27 17.10
N LEU A 390 -4.18 -10.14 18.00
CA LEU A 390 -4.78 -10.30 19.32
C LEU A 390 -4.72 -9.00 20.14
N VAL A 391 -3.57 -8.32 20.15
CA VAL A 391 -3.38 -7.02 20.80
C VAL A 391 -4.26 -5.96 20.14
N ALA A 392 -4.36 -5.95 18.80
CA ALA A 392 -5.19 -4.99 18.06
C ALA A 392 -6.69 -5.15 18.31
N ILE A 393 -7.16 -6.36 18.61
CA ILE A 393 -8.55 -6.64 18.97
C ILE A 393 -8.83 -6.27 20.44
N VAL A 394 -7.95 -6.66 21.36
CA VAL A 394 -8.17 -6.48 22.79
C VAL A 394 -8.02 -5.03 23.23
N THR A 395 -7.05 -4.32 22.66
CA THR A 395 -6.73 -2.94 23.07
C THR A 395 -7.92 -1.98 22.98
N PRO A 396 -8.67 -1.85 21.88
CA PRO A 396 -9.77 -0.89 21.77
C PRO A 396 -10.92 -1.24 22.72
N VAL A 397 -11.17 -2.52 22.97
CA VAL A 397 -12.21 -2.98 23.92
C VAL A 397 -11.82 -2.61 25.35
N TYR A 398 -10.58 -2.88 25.74
CA TYR A 398 -10.08 -2.58 27.09
C TYR A 398 -9.94 -1.07 27.32
N ALA A 399 -9.56 -0.31 26.31
CA ALA A 399 -9.50 1.15 26.34
C ALA A 399 -10.90 1.77 26.50
N ALA A 400 -11.86 1.31 25.70
CA ALA A 400 -13.22 1.83 25.72
C ALA A 400 -14.03 1.44 26.97
N LYS A 401 -13.72 0.30 27.62
CA LYS A 401 -14.43 -0.11 28.84
C LYS A 401 -14.03 0.78 30.03
N PRO A 402 -14.91 1.61 30.59
CA PRO A 402 -14.60 2.40 31.78
C PRO A 402 -14.47 1.48 33.01
N SER A 403 -13.44 1.68 33.83
CA SER A 403 -13.24 0.88 35.08
C SER A 403 -14.20 1.31 36.19
N SER A 404 -14.38 2.60 36.34
CA SER A 404 -15.36 3.32 37.13
C SER A 404 -15.32 4.76 36.63
N VAL A 405 -16.45 5.34 36.32
CA VAL A 405 -16.51 6.74 35.91
C VAL A 405 -16.92 7.56 37.12
N GLN A 406 -16.00 8.36 37.66
CA GLN A 406 -16.37 9.37 38.65
C GLN A 406 -17.31 10.38 37.97
N GLU A 407 -18.33 10.81 38.69
CA GLU A 407 -19.24 11.82 38.15
C GLU A 407 -18.53 13.15 37.88
N GLY A 408 -18.95 13.81 36.80
CA GLY A 408 -18.46 15.11 36.43
C GLY A 408 -17.30 15.12 35.44
N TRP A 409 -16.81 16.31 35.19
CA TRP A 409 -15.82 16.59 34.14
C TRP A 409 -14.47 15.89 34.38
N ARG A 410 -13.97 15.91 35.62
CA ARG A 410 -12.71 15.26 35.98
C ARG A 410 -12.74 13.77 35.72
N GLY A 411 -13.86 13.09 36.04
CA GLY A 411 -14.02 11.65 35.78
C GLY A 411 -14.02 11.34 34.29
N THR A 412 -14.70 12.16 33.47
CA THR A 412 -14.70 12.03 32.02
C THR A 412 -13.31 12.19 31.44
N MET A 413 -12.56 13.23 31.86
CA MET A 413 -11.18 13.46 31.41
C MET A 413 -10.24 12.31 31.80
N MET A 414 -10.28 11.85 33.05
CA MET A 414 -9.44 10.74 33.50
C MET A 414 -9.72 9.44 32.71
N ALA A 415 -10.98 9.14 32.45
CA ALA A 415 -11.36 7.96 31.67
C ALA A 415 -10.91 8.08 30.20
N TYR A 416 -11.04 9.26 29.61
CA TYR A 416 -10.56 9.52 28.25
C TYR A 416 -9.04 9.41 28.14
N SER A 417 -8.30 10.06 29.06
CA SER A 417 -6.83 9.97 29.11
C SER A 417 -6.33 8.55 29.35
N ARG A 418 -7.01 7.78 30.24
CA ARG A 418 -6.72 6.36 30.44
C ARG A 418 -6.86 5.57 29.13
N ALA A 419 -7.93 5.80 28.39
CA ALA A 419 -8.16 5.10 27.12
C ALA A 419 -7.08 5.45 26.07
N ILE A 420 -6.64 6.71 26.02
CA ILE A 420 -5.51 7.16 25.19
C ILE A 420 -4.23 6.40 25.55
N VAL A 421 -3.87 6.37 26.82
CA VAL A 421 -2.64 5.69 27.30
C VAL A 421 -2.66 4.20 26.95
N ILE A 422 -3.79 3.50 27.20
CA ILE A 422 -3.94 2.08 26.85
C ILE A 422 -3.79 1.88 25.34
N SER A 423 -4.40 2.74 24.52
CA SER A 423 -4.34 2.62 23.07
C SER A 423 -2.91 2.84 22.56
N PHE A 424 -2.18 3.85 23.05
CA PHE A 424 -0.78 4.06 22.64
C PHE A 424 0.14 2.94 23.10
N ALA A 425 -0.08 2.35 24.28
CA ALA A 425 0.66 1.16 24.69
C ALA A 425 0.44 -0.01 23.71
N GLY A 426 -0.82 -0.30 23.36
CA GLY A 426 -1.15 -1.32 22.35
C GLY A 426 -0.52 -1.03 20.98
N ILE A 427 -0.59 0.22 20.52
CA ILE A 427 0.02 0.68 19.26
C ILE A 427 1.53 0.45 19.27
N SER A 428 2.23 0.81 20.36
CA SER A 428 3.68 0.65 20.47
C SER A 428 4.10 -0.81 20.33
N TRP A 429 3.38 -1.75 20.95
CA TRP A 429 3.64 -3.17 20.76
C TRP A 429 3.32 -3.64 19.34
N ILE A 430 2.19 -3.22 18.74
CA ILE A 430 1.83 -3.60 17.35
C ILE A 430 2.91 -3.14 16.38
N VAL A 431 3.33 -1.88 16.47
CA VAL A 431 4.39 -1.32 15.61
C VAL A 431 5.71 -2.06 15.77
N THR A 432 6.04 -2.51 16.99
CA THR A 432 7.27 -3.25 17.27
C THR A 432 7.17 -4.74 16.90
N MET A 433 5.99 -5.35 16.95
CA MET A 433 5.76 -6.73 16.48
C MET A 433 5.82 -6.81 14.95
N LEU A 434 5.19 -5.86 14.27
CA LEU A 434 5.19 -5.74 12.82
C LEU A 434 6.36 -4.83 12.38
N TYR A 435 7.59 -5.31 12.60
CA TYR A 435 8.82 -4.55 12.47
C TYR A 435 9.72 -5.15 11.40
N GLY A 436 10.15 -4.35 10.45
CA GLY A 436 10.97 -4.77 9.32
C GLY A 436 10.69 -3.94 8.08
N ASN A 437 11.62 -3.95 7.13
CA ASN A 437 11.50 -3.20 5.88
C ASN A 437 10.34 -3.69 5.01
N GLU A 438 9.97 -4.97 5.08
CA GLU A 438 8.84 -5.55 4.36
C GLU A 438 7.51 -4.85 4.67
N TYR A 439 7.36 -4.36 5.89
CA TYR A 439 6.16 -3.61 6.30
C TYR A 439 6.20 -2.15 5.83
N ILE A 440 7.37 -1.50 5.83
CA ILE A 440 7.54 -0.12 5.35
C ILE A 440 7.41 -0.07 3.83
N ALA A 441 8.08 -1.00 3.14
CA ALA A 441 8.04 -1.14 1.68
C ALA A 441 6.72 -1.73 1.17
N TYR A 442 5.90 -2.29 2.07
CA TYR A 442 4.63 -2.97 1.73
C TYR A 442 4.82 -4.07 0.68
N VAL A 443 5.82 -4.89 0.90
CA VAL A 443 6.12 -6.04 0.04
C VAL A 443 5.48 -7.29 0.61
N GLY A 444 4.72 -7.96 -0.21
CA GLY A 444 3.94 -9.11 0.19
C GLY A 444 2.66 -8.71 0.91
N GLU A 445 2.09 -9.69 1.60
CA GLU A 445 0.87 -9.45 2.34
C GLU A 445 1.16 -8.64 3.61
N GLY A 446 0.70 -7.43 3.65
CA GLY A 446 0.72 -6.60 4.83
C GLY A 446 0.05 -7.26 6.05
N PHE A 447 -0.40 -6.51 7.03
CA PHE A 447 -1.10 -7.04 8.20
C PHE A 447 -2.40 -7.74 7.79
N ARG A 448 -2.41 -9.08 7.82
CA ARG A 448 -3.61 -9.91 7.62
C ARG A 448 -4.49 -9.82 8.86
N GLY A 449 -5.75 -9.48 8.70
CA GLY A 449 -6.68 -9.43 9.84
C GLY A 449 -7.34 -8.06 10.05
N VAL A 450 -7.10 -7.10 9.18
CA VAL A 450 -7.74 -5.77 9.23
C VAL A 450 -9.26 -5.87 9.40
N LYS A 451 -9.92 -6.78 8.67
CA LYS A 451 -11.38 -7.00 8.79
C LYS A 451 -11.79 -7.47 10.19
N LEU A 452 -10.98 -8.32 10.84
CA LEU A 452 -11.24 -8.77 12.20
C LEU A 452 -11.08 -7.63 13.22
N VAL A 453 -10.10 -6.76 13.04
CA VAL A 453 -9.90 -5.57 13.89
C VAL A 453 -11.11 -4.61 13.79
N TYR A 454 -11.83 -4.58 12.67
CA TYR A 454 -13.05 -3.78 12.54
C TYR A 454 -14.29 -4.40 13.18
N VAL A 455 -14.42 -5.72 13.13
CA VAL A 455 -15.65 -6.41 13.54
C VAL A 455 -15.58 -6.90 14.99
N VAL A 456 -14.52 -7.62 15.34
CA VAL A 456 -14.44 -8.33 16.63
C VAL A 456 -14.50 -7.39 17.84
N PRO A 457 -13.85 -6.22 17.87
CA PRO A 457 -13.97 -5.30 19.01
C PRO A 457 -15.39 -4.76 19.20
N ILE A 458 -16.14 -4.52 18.13
CA ILE A 458 -17.54 -4.07 18.23
C ILE A 458 -18.40 -5.18 18.84
N VAL A 459 -18.27 -6.41 18.32
CA VAL A 459 -19.03 -7.57 18.84
C VAL A 459 -18.66 -7.82 20.31
N ALA A 460 -17.37 -7.76 20.66
CA ALA A 460 -16.92 -7.92 22.04
C ALA A 460 -17.50 -6.83 22.97
N MET A 461 -17.51 -5.56 22.50
CA MET A 461 -18.09 -4.47 23.30
C MET A 461 -19.61 -4.64 23.46
N VAL A 462 -20.33 -5.04 22.39
CA VAL A 462 -21.77 -5.38 22.50
C VAL A 462 -21.97 -6.47 23.54
N ALA A 463 -21.22 -7.56 23.49
CA ALA A 463 -21.29 -8.64 24.47
C ALA A 463 -21.03 -8.17 25.92
N LEU A 464 -20.10 -7.24 26.12
CA LEU A 464 -19.76 -6.69 27.43
C LEU A 464 -20.86 -5.77 28.00
N VAL A 465 -21.53 -4.99 27.16
CA VAL A 465 -22.55 -4.02 27.63
C VAL A 465 -23.95 -4.59 27.61
N LEU A 466 -24.21 -5.65 26.86
CA LEU A 466 -25.53 -6.28 26.73
C LEU A 466 -26.20 -6.65 28.07
N PRO A 467 -25.48 -7.25 29.05
CA PRO A 467 -26.06 -7.56 30.36
C PRO A 467 -26.60 -6.33 31.10
N SER A 468 -25.96 -5.17 30.90
CA SER A 468 -26.42 -3.91 31.53
C SER A 468 -27.63 -3.30 30.83
N ILE A 469 -27.88 -3.66 29.56
CA ILE A 469 -29.06 -3.22 28.78
C ILE A 469 -30.25 -4.10 29.06
N VAL A 470 -30.06 -5.44 29.04
CA VAL A 470 -31.13 -6.42 29.23
C VAL A 470 -31.40 -6.77 30.70
N GLN A 471 -30.49 -6.34 31.62
CA GLN A 471 -30.57 -6.56 33.07
C GLN A 471 -30.52 -8.04 33.47
N GLU A 472 -29.93 -8.89 32.65
CA GLU A 472 -29.69 -10.30 32.95
C GLU A 472 -28.35 -10.79 32.37
N PRO A 473 -27.77 -11.90 32.86
CA PRO A 473 -26.55 -12.48 32.30
C PRO A 473 -26.75 -12.92 30.84
N ILE A 474 -25.65 -12.90 30.05
CA ILE A 474 -25.68 -13.22 28.61
C ILE A 474 -26.19 -14.62 28.32
N LEU A 475 -25.74 -15.64 29.05
CA LEU A 475 -26.13 -17.04 28.78
C LEU A 475 -27.64 -17.31 28.97
N PRO A 476 -28.28 -16.90 30.07
CA PRO A 476 -29.75 -16.97 30.18
C PRO A 476 -30.46 -16.19 29.09
N PHE A 477 -30.04 -14.96 28.80
CA PHE A 477 -30.59 -14.15 27.72
C PHE A 477 -30.51 -14.85 26.37
N MET A 478 -29.32 -15.39 26.00
CA MET A 478 -29.13 -16.13 24.74
C MET A 478 -29.99 -17.38 24.67
N LYS A 479 -30.14 -18.12 25.77
CA LYS A 479 -31.06 -19.28 25.84
C LYS A 479 -32.52 -18.87 25.63
N ARG A 480 -32.92 -17.73 26.22
CA ARG A 480 -34.26 -17.19 26.03
C ARG A 480 -34.48 -16.71 24.60
N LEU A 481 -33.51 -15.97 24.04
CA LEU A 481 -33.56 -15.48 22.68
C LEU A 481 -33.64 -16.63 21.66
N TRP A 482 -32.91 -17.73 21.91
CA TRP A 482 -32.93 -18.92 21.05
C TRP A 482 -34.32 -19.59 21.01
N LYS A 483 -35.06 -19.51 22.12
CA LYS A 483 -36.43 -20.05 22.23
C LYS A 483 -37.53 -19.05 21.83
N HIS A 484 -37.16 -17.78 21.55
CA HIS A 484 -38.12 -16.73 21.21
C HIS A 484 -38.57 -16.89 19.75
N PRO A 485 -39.89 -16.84 19.48
CA PRO A 485 -40.40 -16.93 18.12
C PRO A 485 -39.89 -15.76 17.27
N ILE A 486 -39.40 -16.09 16.07
CA ILE A 486 -38.91 -15.09 15.11
C ILE A 486 -40.15 -14.45 14.45
N THR A 487 -40.30 -13.16 14.62
CA THR A 487 -41.30 -12.38 13.92
C THR A 487 -40.73 -11.72 12.68
N VAL A 488 -41.59 -11.33 11.74
CA VAL A 488 -41.18 -10.56 10.54
C VAL A 488 -40.38 -9.29 10.94
N GLY A 489 -40.82 -8.62 12.04
CA GLY A 489 -40.08 -7.47 12.57
C GLY A 489 -38.66 -7.77 12.99
N HIS A 490 -38.38 -8.93 13.59
CA HIS A 490 -37.02 -9.36 13.93
C HIS A 490 -36.16 -9.60 12.68
N VAL A 491 -36.76 -10.19 11.63
CA VAL A 491 -36.07 -10.43 10.34
C VAL A 491 -35.71 -9.09 9.69
N VAL A 492 -36.69 -8.17 9.57
CA VAL A 492 -36.44 -6.83 8.98
C VAL A 492 -35.39 -6.06 9.75
N LEU A 493 -35.45 -6.04 11.09
CA LEU A 493 -34.44 -5.36 11.92
C LEU A 493 -33.06 -5.98 11.74
N SER A 494 -32.97 -7.31 11.69
CA SER A 494 -31.72 -8.02 11.47
C SER A 494 -31.10 -7.72 10.09
N LEU A 495 -31.95 -7.64 9.05
CA LEU A 495 -31.51 -7.25 7.70
C LEU A 495 -31.02 -5.80 7.66
N ILE A 496 -31.71 -4.87 8.34
CA ILE A 496 -31.25 -3.48 8.45
C ILE A 496 -29.90 -3.40 9.15
N ILE A 497 -29.72 -4.09 10.29
CA ILE A 497 -28.47 -4.12 11.04
C ILE A 497 -27.35 -4.75 10.18
N PHE A 498 -27.66 -5.85 9.48
CA PHE A 498 -26.72 -6.50 8.58
C PHE A 498 -26.30 -5.58 7.43
N ALA A 499 -27.26 -4.89 6.79
CA ALA A 499 -26.99 -3.94 5.71
C ALA A 499 -26.12 -2.77 6.20
N LEU A 500 -26.39 -2.23 7.40
CA LEU A 500 -25.55 -1.16 7.99
C LEU A 500 -24.13 -1.64 8.31
N LEU A 501 -23.99 -2.85 8.85
CA LEU A 501 -22.68 -3.44 9.12
C LEU A 501 -21.91 -3.76 7.83
N ALA A 502 -22.59 -4.34 6.84
CA ALA A 502 -22.01 -4.61 5.53
C ALA A 502 -21.56 -3.30 4.85
N TYR A 503 -22.41 -2.27 4.85
CA TYR A 503 -22.05 -0.94 4.35
C TYR A 503 -20.84 -0.36 5.08
N TYR A 504 -20.81 -0.47 6.41
CA TYR A 504 -19.66 0.00 7.21
C TYR A 504 -18.37 -0.74 6.85
N VAL A 505 -18.41 -2.07 6.70
CA VAL A 505 -17.24 -2.89 6.34
C VAL A 505 -16.78 -2.61 4.91
N LEU A 506 -17.71 -2.55 3.95
CA LEU A 506 -17.41 -2.24 2.55
C LEU A 506 -16.82 -0.84 2.39
N ARG A 507 -17.38 0.14 3.08
CA ARG A 507 -16.91 1.52 3.06
C ARG A 507 -15.58 1.71 3.84
N SER A 508 -15.17 0.76 4.66
CA SER A 508 -13.90 0.85 5.40
C SER A 508 -12.66 0.59 4.54
N GLY A 509 -12.82 0.11 3.29
CA GLY A 509 -11.75 -0.09 2.30
C GLY A 509 -11.40 1.18 1.52
N ASN A 510 -10.33 1.10 0.72
CA ASN A 510 -9.83 2.21 -0.12
C ASN A 510 -10.71 2.51 -1.35
N THR A 511 -11.69 1.67 -1.66
CA THR A 511 -12.54 1.73 -2.86
C THR A 511 -13.90 2.41 -2.64
N GLY A 512 -14.16 2.97 -1.46
CA GLY A 512 -15.44 3.58 -1.12
C GLY A 512 -15.70 4.88 -1.91
N THR A 513 -16.84 4.97 -2.60
CA THR A 513 -17.30 6.20 -3.26
C THR A 513 -17.67 7.25 -2.20
N ALA A 514 -17.05 8.43 -2.29
CA ALA A 514 -17.38 9.58 -1.44
C ALA A 514 -18.31 10.55 -2.19
N SER A 515 -19.26 11.17 -1.47
CA SER A 515 -20.12 12.20 -2.06
C SER A 515 -19.32 13.46 -2.38
N ALA A 516 -19.79 14.29 -3.33
CA ALA A 516 -19.13 15.55 -3.69
C ALA A 516 -18.95 16.48 -2.49
N PHE A 517 -19.92 16.55 -1.59
CA PHE A 517 -19.81 17.32 -0.34
C PHE A 517 -18.71 16.78 0.58
N GLU A 518 -18.65 15.46 0.71
CA GLU A 518 -17.59 14.81 1.52
C GLU A 518 -16.20 15.08 0.93
N LEU A 519 -16.06 15.05 -0.40
CA LEU A 519 -14.81 15.37 -1.09
C LEU A 519 -14.39 16.81 -0.86
N ALA A 520 -15.31 17.78 -0.99
CA ALA A 520 -15.04 19.19 -0.74
C ALA A 520 -14.66 19.46 0.73
N ALA A 521 -15.37 18.85 1.68
CA ALA A 521 -15.04 18.96 3.10
C ALA A 521 -13.67 18.33 3.43
N ARG A 522 -13.34 17.21 2.78
CA ARG A 522 -12.04 16.55 2.90
C ARG A 522 -10.91 17.44 2.38
N GLN A 523 -11.11 18.08 1.22
CA GLN A 523 -10.13 18.99 0.63
C GLN A 523 -9.87 20.18 1.53
N LYS A 524 -10.91 20.85 2.06
CA LYS A 524 -10.73 21.95 3.02
C LYS A 524 -9.98 21.54 4.29
N LEU A 525 -10.25 20.35 4.82
CA LEU A 525 -9.50 19.84 5.98
C LEU A 525 -8.03 19.57 5.65
N GLU A 526 -7.72 19.15 4.42
CA GLU A 526 -6.33 18.97 3.95
C GLU A 526 -5.60 20.29 3.75
N GLU A 527 -6.29 21.35 3.33
CA GLU A 527 -5.74 22.71 3.22
C GLU A 527 -5.40 23.32 4.60
N TRP A 528 -6.20 23.06 5.62
CA TRP A 528 -6.02 23.64 6.97
C TRP A 528 -5.13 22.81 7.88
N LEU A 529 -5.07 21.50 7.67
CA LEU A 529 -4.35 20.58 8.53
C LEU A 529 -3.23 19.91 7.73
N TYR A 530 -2.10 19.70 8.35
CA TYR A 530 -0.96 19.01 7.73
C TYR A 530 -1.33 17.60 7.20
N VAL A 531 -2.22 16.91 7.92
CA VAL A 531 -2.78 15.60 7.53
C VAL A 531 -4.26 15.56 7.92
N ARG A 532 -5.10 15.04 7.04
CA ARG A 532 -6.52 14.91 7.31
C ARG A 532 -6.81 13.87 8.41
N PRO A 533 -7.56 14.23 9.48
CA PRO A 533 -8.04 13.29 10.49
C PRO A 533 -9.08 12.34 9.89
N ARG A 534 -9.25 11.15 10.49
CA ARG A 534 -10.26 10.18 10.04
C ARG A 534 -11.65 10.57 10.53
N THR A 535 -12.56 10.82 9.59
CA THR A 535 -13.94 11.28 9.86
C THR A 535 -14.67 10.39 10.88
N LYS A 536 -14.55 9.07 10.77
CA LYS A 536 -15.17 8.13 11.71
C LYS A 536 -14.60 8.18 13.13
N GLU A 537 -13.39 8.72 13.32
CA GLU A 537 -12.78 8.91 14.64
C GLU A 537 -13.31 10.19 15.30
N PHE A 538 -13.10 11.35 14.65
CA PHE A 538 -13.38 12.64 15.28
C PHE A 538 -14.84 13.09 15.20
N LEU A 539 -15.64 12.62 14.24
CA LEU A 539 -17.08 12.96 14.15
C LEU A 539 -18.01 11.93 14.80
N LEU A 540 -17.60 10.68 14.87
CA LEU A 540 -18.48 9.61 15.36
C LEU A 540 -17.94 8.95 16.63
N GLY A 541 -16.80 8.30 16.57
CA GLY A 541 -16.30 7.42 17.63
C GLY A 541 -15.95 8.17 18.91
N PHE A 542 -14.99 9.10 18.86
CA PHE A 542 -14.56 9.81 20.06
C PHE A 542 -15.64 10.72 20.66
N PRO A 543 -16.46 11.48 19.89
CA PRO A 543 -17.57 12.22 20.45
C PRO A 543 -18.60 11.35 21.18
N ALA A 544 -18.97 10.21 20.56
CA ALA A 544 -19.88 9.25 21.20
C ALA A 544 -19.28 8.67 22.50
N TYR A 545 -17.99 8.37 22.52
CA TYR A 545 -17.29 7.88 23.70
C TYR A 545 -17.28 8.92 24.84
N VAL A 546 -16.94 10.17 24.53
CA VAL A 546 -16.94 11.28 25.53
C VAL A 546 -18.33 11.50 26.09
N LEU A 547 -19.37 11.48 25.24
CA LEU A 547 -20.76 11.58 25.68
C LEU A 547 -21.17 10.35 26.52
N ALA A 548 -20.76 9.13 26.12
CA ALA A 548 -21.01 7.92 26.89
C ALA A 548 -20.48 8.03 28.32
N LEU A 549 -19.24 8.49 28.50
CA LEU A 549 -18.62 8.70 29.81
C LEU A 549 -19.42 9.67 30.68
N ALA A 550 -19.99 10.72 30.08
CA ALA A 550 -20.78 11.72 30.81
C ALA A 550 -22.18 11.23 31.22
N VAL A 551 -22.77 10.30 30.46
CA VAL A 551 -24.17 9.89 30.69
C VAL A 551 -24.34 8.52 31.33
N ILE A 552 -23.31 7.65 31.32
CA ILE A 552 -23.42 6.23 31.69
C ILE A 552 -23.89 6.02 33.12
N ASN A 553 -23.51 6.88 34.06
CA ASN A 553 -23.94 6.78 35.47
C ASN A 553 -25.41 7.15 35.65
N ARG A 554 -25.97 8.01 34.80
CA ARG A 554 -27.36 8.50 34.86
C ARG A 554 -28.31 7.71 33.97
N GLN A 555 -27.84 7.31 32.79
CA GLN A 555 -28.59 6.58 31.77
C GLN A 555 -27.79 5.39 31.26
N LYS A 556 -27.77 4.30 32.04
CA LYS A 556 -26.93 3.11 31.76
C LYS A 556 -27.16 2.55 30.35
N LYS A 557 -28.41 2.46 29.89
CA LYS A 557 -28.74 1.93 28.56
C LYS A 557 -28.17 2.82 27.43
N LEU A 558 -28.39 4.13 27.51
CA LEU A 558 -27.86 5.07 26.52
C LEU A 558 -26.33 5.09 26.56
N GLY A 559 -25.74 5.16 27.75
CA GLY A 559 -24.28 5.11 27.91
C GLY A 559 -23.68 3.83 27.33
N ALA A 560 -24.32 2.67 27.54
CA ALA A 560 -23.88 1.40 26.98
C ALA A 560 -23.91 1.39 25.44
N VAL A 561 -24.98 1.87 24.82
CA VAL A 561 -25.06 2.00 23.34
C VAL A 561 -23.98 2.95 22.80
N LEU A 562 -23.82 4.10 23.46
CA LEU A 562 -22.77 5.07 23.07
C LEU A 562 -21.36 4.54 23.25
N LEU A 563 -21.09 3.63 24.21
CA LEU A 563 -19.80 2.94 24.33
C LEU A 563 -19.51 2.03 23.13
N VAL A 564 -20.53 1.34 22.59
CA VAL A 564 -20.37 0.53 21.37
C VAL A 564 -19.97 1.42 20.21
N VAL A 565 -20.67 2.53 20.00
CA VAL A 565 -20.34 3.52 18.95
C VAL A 565 -18.93 4.13 19.22
N GLY A 566 -18.64 4.45 20.47
CA GLY A 566 -17.34 4.98 20.89
C GLY A 566 -16.17 4.04 20.62
N THR A 567 -16.39 2.72 20.67
CA THR A 567 -15.38 1.72 20.34
C THR A 567 -14.89 1.84 18.90
N ILE A 568 -15.74 2.35 17.98
CA ILE A 568 -15.34 2.61 16.58
C ILE A 568 -14.17 3.58 16.49
N GLY A 569 -14.12 4.61 17.34
CA GLY A 569 -12.99 5.54 17.39
C GLY A 569 -11.69 4.84 17.80
N TRP A 570 -11.72 4.07 18.86
CA TRP A 570 -10.54 3.37 19.39
C TRP A 570 -10.03 2.27 18.46
N LEU A 571 -10.91 1.45 17.87
CA LEU A 571 -10.49 0.44 16.89
C LEU A 571 -9.94 1.06 15.60
N SER A 572 -10.52 2.18 15.14
CA SER A 572 -10.01 2.89 13.97
C SER A 572 -8.63 3.49 14.21
N MET A 573 -8.40 4.05 15.41
CA MET A 573 -7.10 4.53 15.85
C MET A 573 -6.06 3.41 15.84
N ILE A 574 -6.35 2.25 16.43
CA ILE A 574 -5.43 1.09 16.41
C ILE A 574 -5.16 0.65 14.98
N ASN A 575 -6.21 0.54 14.15
CA ASN A 575 -6.05 0.15 12.76
C ASN A 575 -5.23 1.15 11.93
N THR A 576 -5.18 2.43 12.29
CA THR A 576 -4.30 3.40 11.61
C THR A 576 -2.85 2.95 11.65
N PHE A 577 -2.41 2.37 12.76
CA PHE A 577 -1.04 1.91 12.97
C PHE A 577 -0.78 0.46 12.52
N THR A 578 -1.78 -0.25 12.01
CA THR A 578 -1.57 -1.53 11.32
C THR A 578 -1.29 -1.35 9.83
N HIS A 579 -1.51 -0.14 9.28
CA HIS A 579 -1.09 0.24 7.94
C HIS A 579 0.35 0.77 7.95
N LEU A 580 1.29 -0.14 8.07
CA LEU A 580 2.70 0.16 8.37
C LEU A 580 3.48 0.81 7.22
N HIS A 581 2.90 0.84 6.01
CA HIS A 581 3.40 1.60 4.88
C HIS A 581 3.12 3.12 4.98
N ILE A 582 2.32 3.55 5.96
CA ILE A 582 2.12 4.97 6.27
C ILE A 582 3.20 5.39 7.25
N PRO A 583 3.88 6.54 7.02
CA PRO A 583 4.87 7.04 7.95
C PRO A 583 4.32 7.13 9.37
N LEU A 584 5.12 6.68 10.35
CA LEU A 584 4.69 6.65 11.75
C LEU A 584 4.29 8.02 12.26
N PHE A 585 5.04 9.07 11.87
CA PHE A 585 4.75 10.47 12.19
C PHE A 585 3.39 10.93 11.64
N ILE A 586 3.07 10.56 10.40
CA ILE A 586 1.78 10.90 9.77
C ILE A 586 0.62 10.23 10.51
N SER A 587 0.77 8.96 10.87
CA SER A 587 -0.23 8.23 11.66
C SER A 587 -0.42 8.86 13.04
N PHE A 588 0.67 9.31 13.67
CA PHE A 588 0.63 9.98 14.97
C PHE A 588 -0.09 11.34 14.91
N ILE A 589 0.30 12.22 13.99
CA ILE A 589 -0.33 13.55 13.84
C ILE A 589 -1.82 13.42 13.50
N ARG A 590 -2.17 12.52 12.57
CA ARG A 590 -3.57 12.21 12.23
C ARG A 590 -4.38 11.80 13.45
N THR A 591 -3.81 10.97 14.31
CA THR A 591 -4.42 10.50 15.54
C THR A 591 -4.58 11.63 16.56
N MET A 592 -3.58 12.49 16.71
CA MET A 592 -3.66 13.65 17.61
C MET A 592 -4.80 14.61 17.20
N TYR A 593 -4.92 14.91 15.91
CA TYR A 593 -6.05 15.69 15.40
C TYR A 593 -7.39 15.01 15.66
N SER A 594 -7.49 13.69 15.42
CA SER A 594 -8.72 12.94 15.66
C SER A 594 -9.13 12.94 17.13
N LEU A 595 -8.17 12.75 18.06
CA LEU A 595 -8.40 12.76 19.51
C LEU A 595 -8.83 14.15 20.00
N GLY A 596 -8.11 15.20 19.58
CA GLY A 596 -8.42 16.58 20.00
C GLY A 596 -9.77 17.05 19.50
N LEU A 597 -10.01 16.95 18.18
CA LEU A 597 -11.29 17.35 17.57
C LEU A 597 -12.44 16.50 18.10
N GLY A 598 -12.24 15.19 18.23
CA GLY A 598 -13.27 14.27 18.76
C GLY A 598 -13.65 14.57 20.21
N PHE A 599 -12.69 14.99 21.02
CA PHE A 599 -12.95 15.45 22.38
C PHE A 599 -13.80 16.73 22.39
N VAL A 600 -13.42 17.75 21.59
CA VAL A 600 -14.15 19.01 21.47
C VAL A 600 -15.60 18.74 21.01
N PHE A 601 -15.80 17.95 19.95
CA PHE A 601 -17.15 17.59 19.51
C PHE A 601 -17.93 16.80 20.56
N GLY A 602 -17.26 15.94 21.32
CA GLY A 602 -17.87 15.23 22.44
C GLY A 602 -18.37 16.16 23.54
N VAL A 603 -17.59 17.21 23.83
CA VAL A 603 -18.01 18.28 24.77
C VAL A 603 -19.25 19.01 24.27
N VAL A 604 -19.24 19.39 22.98
CA VAL A 604 -20.43 20.03 22.35
C VAL A 604 -21.66 19.13 22.48
N LEU A 605 -21.53 17.82 22.23
CA LEU A 605 -22.62 16.86 22.39
C LEU A 605 -23.10 16.77 23.84
N ILE A 606 -22.21 16.85 24.84
CA ILE A 606 -22.61 16.87 26.27
C ILE A 606 -23.46 18.11 26.55
N TYR A 607 -23.07 19.29 26.07
CA TYR A 607 -23.85 20.52 26.27
C TYR A 607 -25.21 20.44 25.55
N ALA A 608 -25.25 19.99 24.30
CA ALA A 608 -26.49 19.79 23.56
C ALA A 608 -27.43 18.80 24.27
N TYR A 609 -26.91 17.66 24.74
CA TYR A 609 -27.68 16.69 25.51
C TYR A 609 -28.25 17.30 26.81
N ARG A 610 -27.45 18.07 27.57
CA ARG A 610 -27.90 18.74 28.80
C ARG A 610 -28.99 19.79 28.53
N SER A 611 -28.88 20.52 27.44
CA SER A 611 -29.88 21.53 27.04
C SER A 611 -31.22 20.88 26.69
N VAL A 612 -31.21 19.81 25.89
CA VAL A 612 -32.42 19.03 25.56
C VAL A 612 -33.05 18.39 26.81
N TRP A 613 -32.23 17.92 27.75
CA TRP A 613 -32.70 17.33 29.01
C TRP A 613 -33.36 18.37 29.94
N LYS A 614 -32.79 19.59 30.03
CA LYS A 614 -33.42 20.70 30.76
C LYS A 614 -34.75 21.07 30.16
N TRP A 615 -34.86 21.17 28.84
CA TRP A 615 -36.08 21.47 28.11
C TRP A 615 -37.19 20.43 28.41
N LYS A 616 -36.88 19.15 28.39
CA LYS A 616 -37.86 18.09 28.74
C LYS A 616 -38.35 18.14 30.19
N LYS A 617 -37.57 18.70 31.12
CA LYS A 617 -38.02 18.93 32.50
C LYS A 617 -38.91 20.17 32.66
N VAL A 618 -38.85 21.12 31.76
CA VAL A 618 -39.66 22.34 31.75
C VAL A 618 -41.03 22.08 31.09
N ILE A 619 -41.08 21.15 30.14
CA ILE A 619 -42.33 20.79 29.41
C ILE A 619 -43.17 19.69 30.14
N ARG A 620 -42.61 19.00 31.13
CA ARG A 620 -43.30 18.11 32.05
C ARG A 620 -43.65 18.83 33.34
#